data_4d3810507e9e5ce5bd084c0b6172c0e1
#
_entry.id   4d3810507e9e5ce5bd084c0b6172c0e1
#
_cell.length_a   1.000
_cell.length_b   1.000
_cell.length_c   1.000
_cell.angle_alpha   90.00
_cell.angle_beta   90.00
_cell.angle_gamma   90.00
#
_symmetry.space_group_name_H-M   'P 1'
#
loop_
_entity.id
_entity.type
_entity.pdbx_description
1 polymer ?
#
loop_
_entity_poly.entity_id
_entity_poly.type
_entity_poly.pdbx_seq_one_letter_code
_entity_poly.pdbx_strand_id
1 'polypeptide(L)'
;MTLPFRAPRPVEYAPVPPPIRRRRDVAGDLPPGPRTLPGGLTARFLRDTPAFLLDLHERYGDVASFWLSGQLFFTFFSPEGVVDVTVKKQHSFVKGVGFERMAKVLGTGLLTSEEPIHLRHRRMMQPPFHHQQLAEYAALMQHITRDHLGGWIEGDEIDANHEFMRLTFQIVAQLLFGTDIDRYAEGVQH
;
A
#
# COMPACT_ATOMS: atom_id res chain seq x y z
N MET A 1 2.18 -15.78 -36.25
CA MET A 1 3.62 -15.89 -35.92
C MET A 1 3.71 -15.50 -34.43
N THR A 2 3.57 -16.48 -33.54
CA THR A 2 3.56 -16.30 -32.07
C THR A 2 5.00 -16.24 -31.60
N LEU A 3 5.42 -15.07 -31.12
CA LEU A 3 6.72 -14.92 -30.45
C LEU A 3 6.72 -15.79 -29.17
N PRO A 4 7.76 -16.62 -28.96
CA PRO A 4 7.83 -17.43 -27.75
C PRO A 4 7.97 -16.52 -26.52
N PHE A 5 7.05 -16.67 -25.57
CA PHE A 5 7.13 -16.03 -24.28
C PHE A 5 8.40 -16.50 -23.55
N ARG A 6 9.41 -15.65 -23.53
CA ARG A 6 10.63 -15.91 -22.76
C ARG A 6 10.40 -15.44 -21.36
N ALA A 7 10.25 -16.38 -20.43
CA ALA A 7 10.14 -16.07 -19.01
C ALA A 7 11.29 -15.13 -18.59
N PRO A 8 11.00 -14.03 -17.88
CA PRO A 8 12.05 -13.15 -17.40
C PRO A 8 12.98 -13.93 -16.47
N ARG A 9 14.29 -13.66 -16.59
CA ARG A 9 15.28 -14.27 -15.68
C ARG A 9 14.92 -13.95 -14.23
N PRO A 10 15.11 -14.89 -13.29
CA PRO A 10 14.97 -14.59 -11.87
C PRO A 10 15.82 -13.36 -11.53
N VAL A 11 15.22 -12.37 -10.92
CA VAL A 11 15.96 -11.19 -10.50
C VAL A 11 16.52 -11.46 -9.13
N GLU A 12 17.84 -11.39 -9.05
CA GLU A 12 18.56 -11.47 -7.79
C GLU A 12 18.33 -10.16 -7.04
N TYR A 13 17.57 -10.23 -5.95
CA TYR A 13 17.33 -9.09 -5.09
C TYR A 13 18.59 -8.79 -4.29
N ALA A 14 18.96 -7.51 -4.19
CA ALA A 14 19.91 -7.11 -3.17
C ALA A 14 19.37 -7.54 -1.80
N PRO A 15 20.17 -8.24 -0.98
CA PRO A 15 19.71 -8.70 0.33
C PRO A 15 19.30 -7.49 1.16
N VAL A 16 18.07 -7.51 1.69
CA VAL A 16 17.61 -6.50 2.63
C VAL A 16 18.54 -6.52 3.83
N PRO A 17 19.13 -5.38 4.22
CA PRO A 17 20.03 -5.34 5.36
C PRO A 17 19.30 -5.86 6.61
N PRO A 18 19.98 -6.66 7.46
CA PRO A 18 19.34 -7.18 8.65
C PRO A 18 18.84 -6.03 9.54
N PRO A 19 17.70 -6.19 10.20
CA PRO A 19 17.17 -5.15 11.08
C PRO A 19 18.14 -4.86 12.21
N ILE A 20 18.32 -3.58 12.55
CA ILE A 20 19.14 -3.16 13.68
C ILE A 20 18.55 -3.71 14.97
N ARG A 21 19.21 -4.67 15.58
CA ARG A 21 18.71 -5.38 16.78
C ARG A 21 19.36 -4.94 18.09
N ARG A 22 20.47 -4.21 18.02
CA ARG A 22 21.22 -3.76 19.20
C ARG A 22 21.61 -2.30 19.05
N ARG A 23 21.58 -1.55 20.16
CA ARG A 23 21.98 -0.13 20.16
C ARG A 23 23.42 0.08 19.66
N ARG A 24 24.33 -0.85 19.91
CA ARG A 24 25.71 -0.81 19.44
C ARG A 24 25.88 -0.93 17.93
N ASP A 25 24.82 -1.39 17.22
CA ASP A 25 24.83 -1.56 15.77
C ASP A 25 24.44 -0.26 15.06
N VAL A 26 24.13 0.80 15.83
CA VAL A 26 23.78 2.15 15.31
C VAL A 26 24.99 3.03 15.39
N ALA A 27 25.37 3.61 14.26
CA ALA A 27 26.39 4.65 14.21
C ALA A 27 25.76 6.01 14.57
N GLY A 28 26.27 6.65 15.63
CA GLY A 28 25.84 7.96 16.08
C GLY A 28 24.74 7.98 17.14
N ASP A 29 24.26 9.18 17.46
CA ASP A 29 23.19 9.37 18.43
C ASP A 29 21.82 9.09 17.81
N LEU A 30 21.00 8.35 18.56
CA LEU A 30 19.62 8.09 18.18
C LEU A 30 18.75 9.33 18.45
N PRO A 31 17.77 9.65 17.59
CA PRO A 31 16.70 10.58 17.93
C PRO A 31 16.06 10.25 19.27
N PRO A 32 15.48 11.27 19.95
CA PRO A 32 14.81 11.05 21.23
C PRO A 32 13.67 10.03 21.10
N GLY A 33 13.39 9.34 22.20
CA GLY A 33 12.31 8.37 22.20
C GLY A 33 12.15 7.64 23.53
N PRO A 34 11.07 6.85 23.70
CA PRO A 34 10.77 6.17 24.93
C PRO A 34 11.80 5.09 25.26
N ARG A 35 12.25 5.11 26.51
CA ARG A 35 13.11 4.10 27.09
C ARG A 35 12.25 3.28 28.07
N THR A 36 11.69 2.18 27.60
CA THR A 36 10.86 1.29 28.43
C THR A 36 11.43 -0.12 28.46
N LEU A 37 10.97 -0.90 29.42
CA LEU A 37 11.27 -2.32 29.54
C LEU A 37 10.82 -3.08 28.28
N PRO A 38 11.53 -4.15 27.89
CA PRO A 38 11.17 -4.98 26.76
C PRO A 38 9.72 -5.45 26.84
N GLY A 39 8.94 -5.27 25.79
CA GLY A 39 7.55 -5.71 25.67
C GLY A 39 6.48 -4.65 25.98
N GLY A 40 6.74 -3.69 26.86
CA GLY A 40 5.74 -2.68 27.25
C GLY A 40 5.31 -1.75 26.10
N LEU A 41 6.27 -1.33 25.26
CA LEU A 41 5.96 -0.53 24.07
C LEU A 41 5.20 -1.33 23.01
N THR A 42 5.52 -2.60 22.83
CA THR A 42 4.84 -3.47 21.87
C THR A 42 3.36 -3.61 22.22
N ALA A 43 3.05 -3.87 23.48
CA ALA A 43 1.66 -3.98 23.95
C ALA A 43 0.89 -2.66 23.74
N ARG A 44 1.53 -1.52 24.06
CA ARG A 44 0.92 -0.19 23.88
C ARG A 44 0.69 0.13 22.39
N PHE A 45 1.67 -0.15 21.55
CA PHE A 45 1.58 0.02 20.09
C PHE A 45 0.44 -0.81 19.49
N LEU A 46 0.35 -2.10 19.86
CA LEU A 46 -0.69 -3.01 19.33
C LEU A 46 -2.09 -2.67 19.82
N ARG A 47 -2.21 -2.08 21.03
CA ARG A 47 -3.52 -1.71 21.60
C ARG A 47 -4.13 -0.50 20.91
N ASP A 48 -3.33 0.52 20.62
CA ASP A 48 -3.77 1.77 19.98
C ASP A 48 -2.58 2.44 19.29
N THR A 49 -2.34 2.06 18.03
CA THR A 49 -1.25 2.61 17.23
C THR A 49 -1.38 4.12 16.98
N PRO A 50 -2.55 4.67 16.62
CA PRO A 50 -2.70 6.12 16.45
C PRO A 50 -2.39 6.91 17.70
N ALA A 51 -2.95 6.55 18.83
CA ALA A 51 -2.70 7.23 20.10
C ALA A 51 -1.22 7.10 20.54
N PHE A 52 -0.58 5.95 20.27
CA PHE A 52 0.84 5.78 20.53
C PHE A 52 1.70 6.71 19.68
N LEU A 53 1.39 6.86 18.38
CA LEU A 53 2.14 7.75 17.48
C LEU A 53 1.94 9.23 17.84
N LEU A 54 0.73 9.64 18.20
CA LEU A 54 0.44 11.01 18.69
C LEU A 54 1.25 11.33 19.94
N ASP A 55 1.25 10.43 20.94
CA ASP A 55 2.03 10.60 22.15
C ASP A 55 3.54 10.69 21.89
N LEU A 56 4.05 9.95 20.88
CA LEU A 56 5.44 10.09 20.45
C LEU A 56 5.73 11.48 19.91
N HIS A 57 4.87 11.99 19.02
CA HIS A 57 5.01 13.31 18.45
C HIS A 57 4.96 14.42 19.52
N GLU A 58 3.97 14.37 20.41
CA GLU A 58 3.81 15.34 21.49
C GLU A 58 5.03 15.41 22.44
N ARG A 59 5.62 14.26 22.75
CA ARG A 59 6.72 14.17 23.72
C ARG A 59 8.10 14.36 23.14
N TYR A 60 8.31 13.93 21.90
CA TYR A 60 9.66 13.83 21.31
C TYR A 60 9.82 14.69 20.06
N GLY A 61 8.76 15.32 19.56
CA GLY A 61 8.77 16.20 18.40
C GLY A 61 8.72 15.45 17.06
N ASP A 62 9.23 16.09 16.02
CA ASP A 62 9.05 15.65 14.63
C ASP A 62 9.77 14.37 14.25
N VAL A 63 10.78 13.98 15.02
CA VAL A 63 11.53 12.74 14.78
C VAL A 63 11.69 11.99 16.09
N ALA A 64 11.20 10.77 16.13
CA ALA A 64 11.36 9.92 17.30
C ALA A 64 11.92 8.54 16.92
N SER A 65 12.62 7.91 17.86
CA SER A 65 13.09 6.54 17.71
C SER A 65 12.63 5.65 18.87
N PHE A 66 12.28 4.40 18.59
CA PHE A 66 11.87 3.44 19.61
C PHE A 66 12.15 2.01 19.19
N TRP A 67 12.23 1.14 20.18
CA TRP A 67 12.43 -0.29 19.98
C TRP A 67 11.08 -1.03 20.08
N LEU A 68 10.72 -1.77 19.02
CA LEU A 68 9.53 -2.59 18.99
C LEU A 68 9.91 -4.02 18.62
N SER A 69 9.60 -4.99 19.47
CA SER A 69 9.93 -6.42 19.23
C SER A 69 11.39 -6.67 18.84
N GLY A 70 12.32 -5.92 19.44
CA GLY A 70 13.75 -6.05 19.16
C GLY A 70 14.23 -5.40 17.87
N GLN A 71 13.40 -4.61 17.19
CA GLN A 71 13.75 -3.80 16.03
C GLN A 71 13.72 -2.33 16.39
N LEU A 72 14.64 -1.56 15.81
CA LEU A 72 14.67 -0.11 15.94
C LEU A 72 13.78 0.51 14.85
N PHE A 73 12.88 1.37 15.29
CA PHE A 73 11.99 2.16 14.43
C PHE A 73 12.33 3.64 14.54
N PHE A 74 12.16 4.32 13.42
CA PHE A 74 12.19 5.78 13.34
C PHE A 74 10.84 6.26 12.81
N THR A 75 10.30 7.31 13.42
CA THR A 75 9.07 7.95 12.96
C THR A 75 9.37 9.40 12.59
N PHE A 76 8.76 9.85 11.50
CA PHE A 76 8.85 11.21 11.00
C PHE A 76 7.43 11.78 10.98
N PHE A 77 7.22 12.88 11.69
CA PHE A 77 5.91 13.51 11.83
C PHE A 77 5.81 14.83 11.03
N SER A 78 6.94 15.44 10.69
CA SER A 78 6.95 16.64 9.86
C SER A 78 6.73 16.30 8.37
N PRO A 79 6.00 17.15 7.60
CA PRO A 79 5.85 16.99 6.15
C PRO A 79 7.20 16.90 5.42
N GLU A 80 8.19 17.68 5.86
CA GLU A 80 9.52 17.72 5.29
C GLU A 80 10.25 16.39 5.47
N GLY A 81 10.15 15.78 6.64
CA GLY A 81 10.72 14.47 6.94
C GLY A 81 10.09 13.37 6.09
N VAL A 82 8.77 13.42 5.91
CA VAL A 82 8.04 12.48 5.05
C VAL A 82 8.48 12.64 3.59
N VAL A 83 8.57 13.87 3.08
CA VAL A 83 9.03 14.15 1.71
C VAL A 83 10.49 13.70 1.51
N ASP A 84 11.34 13.90 2.49
CA ASP A 84 12.74 13.47 2.43
C ASP A 84 12.86 11.95 2.28
N VAL A 85 12.09 11.17 3.04
CA VAL A 85 12.13 9.70 2.99
C VAL A 85 11.46 9.16 1.74
N THR A 86 10.28 9.69 1.37
CA THR A 86 9.44 9.10 0.33
C THR A 86 9.74 9.59 -1.08
N VAL A 87 10.35 10.77 -1.21
CA VAL A 87 10.61 11.41 -2.50
C VAL A 87 12.10 11.68 -2.72
N LYS A 88 12.73 12.55 -1.91
CA LYS A 88 14.07 13.02 -2.19
C LYS A 88 15.16 11.95 -2.01
N LYS A 89 15.02 11.11 -0.98
CA LYS A 89 16.00 10.09 -0.61
C LYS A 89 15.45 8.65 -0.74
N GLN A 90 14.37 8.47 -1.49
CA GLN A 90 13.71 7.16 -1.64
C GLN A 90 14.68 6.03 -2.04
N HIS A 91 15.68 6.34 -2.87
CA HIS A 91 16.70 5.38 -3.32
C HIS A 91 17.65 4.89 -2.20
N SER A 92 17.69 5.59 -1.05
CA SER A 92 18.47 5.19 0.12
C SER A 92 17.69 4.30 1.09
N PHE A 93 16.43 4.04 0.80
CA PHE A 93 15.54 3.22 1.61
C PHE A 93 15.07 2.00 0.83
N VAL A 94 14.91 0.89 1.52
CA VAL A 94 14.29 -0.34 0.99
C VAL A 94 13.00 -0.62 1.73
N LYS A 95 12.10 -1.36 1.10
CA LYS A 95 10.86 -1.80 1.74
C LYS A 95 11.17 -2.73 2.91
N GLY A 96 10.49 -2.51 4.03
CA GLY A 96 10.79 -3.26 5.25
C GLY A 96 10.33 -4.72 5.21
N VAL A 97 10.70 -5.47 6.24
CA VAL A 97 10.47 -6.92 6.41
C VAL A 97 9.01 -7.35 6.18
N GLY A 98 8.03 -6.47 6.41
CA GLY A 98 6.61 -6.74 6.11
C GLY A 98 6.37 -7.02 4.63
N PHE A 99 7.00 -6.27 3.74
CA PHE A 99 6.86 -6.45 2.29
C PHE A 99 7.53 -7.73 1.79
N GLU A 100 8.63 -8.17 2.40
CA GLU A 100 9.24 -9.47 2.08
C GLU A 100 8.29 -10.63 2.38
N ARG A 101 7.55 -10.56 3.51
CA ARG A 101 6.55 -11.55 3.86
C ARG A 101 5.37 -11.54 2.88
N MET A 102 4.91 -10.35 2.49
CA MET A 102 3.87 -10.19 1.49
C MET A 102 4.31 -10.73 0.13
N ALA A 103 5.56 -10.52 -0.28
CA ALA A 103 6.09 -11.02 -1.54
C ALA A 103 6.05 -12.55 -1.65
N LYS A 104 6.15 -13.27 -0.54
CA LYS A 104 6.01 -14.74 -0.52
C LYS A 104 4.60 -15.22 -0.88
N VAL A 105 3.60 -14.41 -0.64
CA VAL A 105 2.18 -14.73 -0.92
C VAL A 105 1.72 -14.09 -2.22
N LEU A 106 2.04 -12.81 -2.43
CA LEU A 106 1.55 -12.00 -3.56
C LEU A 106 2.51 -11.99 -4.75
N GLY A 107 3.70 -12.61 -4.61
CA GLY A 107 4.72 -12.53 -5.64
C GLY A 107 5.39 -11.15 -5.72
N THR A 108 6.11 -10.92 -6.82
CA THR A 108 6.92 -9.71 -7.06
C THR A 108 6.16 -8.71 -7.94
N GLY A 109 5.08 -8.15 -7.41
CA GLY A 109 4.30 -7.10 -8.05
C GLY A 109 4.86 -5.69 -7.76
N LEU A 110 4.12 -4.66 -8.20
CA LEU A 110 4.50 -3.26 -7.97
C LEU A 110 4.68 -2.92 -6.50
N LEU A 111 3.81 -3.46 -5.63
CA LEU A 111 3.86 -3.18 -4.19
C LEU A 111 5.07 -3.83 -3.51
N THR A 112 5.43 -5.04 -3.91
CA THR A 112 6.39 -5.89 -3.19
C THR A 112 7.79 -5.87 -3.79
N SER A 113 7.96 -5.41 -5.04
CA SER A 113 9.27 -5.36 -5.72
C SER A 113 10.10 -4.16 -5.28
N GLU A 114 11.42 -4.34 -5.31
CA GLU A 114 12.42 -3.29 -5.13
C GLU A 114 12.98 -2.82 -6.47
N GLU A 115 13.81 -1.76 -6.45
CA GLU A 115 14.55 -1.32 -7.64
C GLU A 115 15.54 -2.41 -8.13
N PRO A 116 15.72 -2.58 -9.44
CA PRO A 116 15.16 -1.80 -10.55
C PRO A 116 13.80 -2.29 -11.07
N ILE A 117 13.26 -3.39 -10.51
CA ILE A 117 12.02 -4.01 -10.99
C ILE A 117 10.83 -3.11 -10.73
N HIS A 118 10.75 -2.54 -9.54
CA HIS A 118 9.69 -1.61 -9.14
C HIS A 118 9.57 -0.46 -10.17
N LEU A 119 10.68 0.17 -10.54
CA LEU A 119 10.69 1.27 -11.51
C LEU A 119 10.20 0.82 -12.89
N ARG A 120 10.58 -0.39 -13.32
CA ARG A 120 10.11 -0.98 -14.58
C ARG A 120 8.59 -1.20 -14.55
N HIS A 121 8.08 -1.82 -13.50
CA HIS A 121 6.63 -2.06 -13.34
C HIS A 121 5.86 -0.74 -13.28
N ARG A 122 6.35 0.23 -12.50
CA ARG A 122 5.74 1.55 -12.38
C ARG A 122 5.62 2.25 -13.74
N ARG A 123 6.70 2.26 -14.53
CA ARG A 123 6.69 2.86 -15.88
C ARG A 123 5.71 2.17 -16.83
N MET A 124 5.59 0.85 -16.76
CA MET A 124 4.62 0.10 -17.56
C MET A 124 3.18 0.39 -17.17
N MET A 125 2.92 0.68 -15.89
CA MET A 125 1.59 0.94 -15.37
C MET A 125 1.17 2.42 -15.39
N GLN A 126 2.09 3.36 -15.66
CA GLN A 126 1.79 4.80 -15.68
C GLN A 126 0.82 5.24 -16.78
N PRO A 127 0.88 4.74 -18.05
CA PRO A 127 0.05 5.27 -19.14
C PRO A 127 -1.46 5.31 -18.85
N PRO A 128 -2.08 4.29 -18.22
CA PRO A 128 -3.49 4.33 -17.87
C PRO A 128 -3.90 5.44 -16.88
N PHE A 129 -2.94 6.08 -16.20
CA PHE A 129 -3.18 7.14 -15.22
C PHE A 129 -2.90 8.56 -15.76
N HIS A 130 -2.72 8.73 -17.07
CA HIS A 130 -2.62 10.06 -17.69
C HIS A 130 -3.97 10.78 -17.66
N HIS A 131 -3.95 12.11 -17.59
CA HIS A 131 -5.14 12.96 -17.43
C HIS A 131 -6.25 12.68 -18.47
N GLN A 132 -5.89 12.43 -19.73
CA GLN A 132 -6.86 12.11 -20.77
C GLN A 132 -7.60 10.80 -20.44
N GLN A 133 -6.88 9.77 -20.06
CA GLN A 133 -7.44 8.47 -19.70
C GLN A 133 -8.32 8.57 -18.45
N LEU A 134 -7.90 9.37 -17.46
CA LEU A 134 -8.72 9.62 -16.26
C LEU A 134 -10.04 10.30 -16.57
N ALA A 135 -10.08 11.19 -17.58
CA ALA A 135 -11.34 11.82 -18.01
C ALA A 135 -12.29 10.79 -18.66
N GLU A 136 -11.77 9.87 -19.47
CA GLU A 136 -12.53 8.77 -20.07
C GLU A 136 -13.08 7.83 -18.96
N TYR A 137 -12.25 7.50 -17.96
CA TYR A 137 -12.68 6.71 -16.80
C TYR A 137 -13.79 7.40 -16.02
N ALA A 138 -13.69 8.72 -15.80
CA ALA A 138 -14.72 9.48 -15.10
C ALA A 138 -16.08 9.42 -15.83
N ALA A 139 -16.06 9.52 -17.16
CA ALA A 139 -17.27 9.38 -17.97
C ALA A 139 -17.88 7.97 -17.86
N LEU A 140 -17.04 6.94 -17.91
CA LEU A 140 -17.47 5.56 -17.74
C LEU A 140 -18.04 5.30 -16.34
N MET A 141 -17.38 5.77 -15.28
CA MET A 141 -17.87 5.68 -13.90
C MET A 141 -19.22 6.32 -13.73
N GLN A 142 -19.43 7.51 -14.33
CA GLN A 142 -20.73 8.19 -14.32
C GLN A 142 -21.81 7.40 -15.02
N HIS A 143 -21.49 6.77 -16.15
CA HIS A 143 -22.45 5.95 -16.90
C HIS A 143 -22.88 4.74 -16.06
N ILE A 144 -21.93 3.95 -15.58
CA ILE A 144 -22.21 2.77 -14.74
C ILE A 144 -23.03 3.16 -13.49
N THR A 145 -22.67 4.29 -12.85
CA THR A 145 -23.39 4.76 -11.66
C THR A 145 -24.83 5.13 -11.97
N ARG A 146 -25.07 5.81 -13.10
CA ARG A 146 -26.45 6.18 -13.51
C ARG A 146 -27.29 4.94 -13.82
N ASP A 147 -26.71 3.97 -14.50
CA ASP A 147 -27.41 2.73 -14.83
C ASP A 147 -27.75 1.94 -13.57
N HIS A 148 -26.81 1.85 -12.63
CA HIS A 148 -27.01 1.20 -11.34
C HIS A 148 -28.14 1.90 -10.53
N LEU A 149 -28.12 3.23 -10.43
CA LEU A 149 -29.16 4.00 -9.74
C LEU A 149 -30.51 3.92 -10.45
N GLY A 150 -30.53 3.77 -11.77
CA GLY A 150 -31.74 3.60 -12.57
C GLY A 150 -32.53 2.34 -12.23
N GLY A 151 -31.90 1.36 -11.60
CA GLY A 151 -32.56 0.16 -11.08
C GLY A 151 -33.23 0.33 -9.72
N TRP A 152 -33.03 1.45 -9.02
CA TRP A 152 -33.65 1.70 -7.72
C TRP A 152 -35.08 2.24 -7.87
N ILE A 153 -35.98 1.73 -7.06
CA ILE A 153 -37.38 2.13 -7.05
C ILE A 153 -37.66 2.89 -5.76
N GLU A 154 -38.38 4.00 -5.87
CA GLU A 154 -38.79 4.80 -4.72
C GLU A 154 -39.63 3.98 -3.74
N GLY A 155 -39.21 3.93 -2.48
CA GLY A 155 -39.86 3.15 -1.42
C GLY A 155 -39.25 1.79 -1.16
N ASP A 156 -38.29 1.33 -1.97
CA ASP A 156 -37.57 0.08 -1.71
C ASP A 156 -36.61 0.23 -0.54
N GLU A 157 -36.48 -0.81 0.25
CA GLU A 157 -35.46 -0.95 1.27
C GLU A 157 -34.23 -1.62 0.66
N ILE A 158 -33.11 -0.92 0.65
CA ILE A 158 -31.84 -1.41 0.08
C ILE A 158 -30.78 -1.60 1.15
N ASP A 159 -29.96 -2.63 1.02
CA ASP A 159 -28.71 -2.74 1.76
C ASP A 159 -27.63 -1.88 1.05
N ALA A 160 -27.41 -0.68 1.59
CA ALA A 160 -26.49 0.28 1.01
C ALA A 160 -25.03 -0.26 0.90
N ASN A 161 -24.60 -1.09 1.86
CA ASN A 161 -23.25 -1.67 1.79
C ASN A 161 -23.13 -2.65 0.61
N HIS A 162 -24.11 -3.51 0.43
CA HIS A 162 -24.16 -4.46 -0.68
C HIS A 162 -24.20 -3.72 -2.03
N GLU A 163 -25.08 -2.73 -2.17
CA GLU A 163 -25.25 -1.95 -3.40
C GLU A 163 -23.98 -1.17 -3.78
N PHE A 164 -23.34 -0.50 -2.83
CA PHE A 164 -22.08 0.21 -3.10
C PHE A 164 -20.90 -0.73 -3.37
N MET A 165 -20.84 -1.88 -2.71
CA MET A 165 -19.84 -2.90 -3.06
C MET A 165 -20.03 -3.41 -4.49
N ARG A 166 -21.26 -3.68 -4.90
CA ARG A 166 -21.60 -4.12 -6.26
C ARG A 166 -21.24 -3.06 -7.28
N LEU A 167 -21.64 -1.80 -7.05
CA LEU A 167 -21.32 -0.68 -7.93
C LEU A 167 -19.81 -0.49 -8.09
N THR A 168 -19.07 -0.45 -6.99
CA THR A 168 -17.62 -0.27 -7.04
C THR A 168 -16.92 -1.43 -7.72
N PHE A 169 -17.40 -2.65 -7.52
CA PHE A 169 -16.88 -3.83 -8.19
C PHE A 169 -17.11 -3.77 -9.70
N GLN A 170 -18.30 -3.39 -10.17
CA GLN A 170 -18.60 -3.20 -11.59
C GLN A 170 -17.67 -2.17 -12.22
N ILE A 171 -17.51 -1.00 -11.57
CA ILE A 171 -16.63 0.07 -12.04
C ILE A 171 -15.18 -0.44 -12.19
N VAL A 172 -14.63 -1.03 -11.13
CA VAL A 172 -13.23 -1.50 -11.12
C VAL A 172 -13.01 -2.57 -12.19
N ALA A 173 -13.94 -3.49 -12.30
CA ALA A 173 -13.83 -4.57 -13.25
C ALA A 173 -13.88 -4.09 -14.71
N GLN A 174 -14.75 -3.15 -15.01
CA GLN A 174 -14.83 -2.60 -16.36
C GLN A 174 -13.62 -1.72 -16.70
N LEU A 175 -13.10 -0.96 -15.74
CA LEU A 175 -11.90 -0.15 -15.93
C LEU A 175 -10.62 -0.99 -16.12
N LEU A 176 -10.49 -2.10 -15.37
CA LEU A 176 -9.27 -2.91 -15.39
C LEU A 176 -9.26 -3.98 -16.48
N PHE A 177 -10.41 -4.56 -16.77
CA PHE A 177 -10.51 -5.74 -17.65
C PHE A 177 -11.33 -5.48 -18.92
N GLY A 178 -12.00 -4.33 -19.02
CA GLY A 178 -12.88 -4.02 -20.15
C GLY A 178 -14.07 -4.97 -20.27
N THR A 179 -14.42 -5.67 -19.20
CA THR A 179 -15.43 -6.74 -19.21
C THR A 179 -16.66 -6.30 -18.44
N ASP A 180 -17.80 -6.47 -19.06
CA ASP A 180 -19.09 -6.36 -18.39
C ASP A 180 -19.29 -7.63 -17.51
N ILE A 181 -19.13 -7.44 -16.20
CA ILE A 181 -19.13 -8.56 -15.24
C ILE A 181 -20.54 -9.09 -14.98
N ASP A 182 -21.58 -8.33 -15.27
CA ASP A 182 -22.94 -8.82 -15.10
C ASP A 182 -23.19 -10.12 -15.90
N ARG A 183 -22.45 -10.34 -16.98
CA ARG A 183 -22.43 -11.59 -17.74
C ARG A 183 -21.80 -12.78 -17.00
N TYR A 184 -20.97 -12.53 -15.97
CA TYR A 184 -20.25 -13.58 -15.24
C TYR A 184 -20.72 -13.72 -13.78
N ALA A 185 -21.45 -12.75 -13.25
CA ALA A 185 -21.95 -12.77 -11.87
C ALA A 185 -23.00 -13.86 -11.63
N GLU A 186 -23.74 -14.26 -12.66
CA GLU A 186 -24.69 -15.37 -12.58
C GLU A 186 -24.03 -16.75 -12.44
N GLY A 187 -22.72 -16.87 -12.74
CA GLY A 187 -21.97 -18.12 -12.66
C GLY A 187 -21.28 -18.40 -11.33
N VAL A 188 -21.23 -17.44 -10.39
CA VAL A 188 -20.47 -17.55 -9.14
C VAL A 188 -21.35 -17.77 -7.90
N GLN A 189 -22.67 -17.89 -8.07
CA GLN A 189 -23.63 -18.14 -6.97
C GLN A 189 -23.96 -19.64 -6.76
N HIS A 190 -23.01 -20.55 -7.05
CA HIS A 190 -23.16 -21.97 -6.72
C HIS A 190 -21.97 -22.49 -5.91
#